data_ac18ec4a8832867ddd703e79e696d9b6
#
_entry.id   ac18ec4a8832867ddd703e79e696d9b6
#
_cell.length_a   1.000
_cell.length_b   1.000
_cell.length_c   1.000
_cell.angle_alpha   90.00
_cell.angle_beta   90.00
_cell.angle_gamma   90.00
#
_symmetry.space_group_name_H-M   'P 1'
#
loop_
_entity.id
_entity.type
_entity.pdbx_description
1 polymer ?
#
loop_
_entity_poly.entity_id
_entity_poly.type
_entity_poly.pdbx_seq_one_letter_code
_entity_poly.pdbx_strand_id
1 'polypeptide(L)'
;MYRGTIWGREVCMQGGPLSYLVYKREFGGDLALDLLEAYKGGKAAVETFLRFAWCMARTYDASVSPYETWLAEFDLEGFSIAESPVGVIDSAISAELFRIGPSGRAARAIRRARRAISRWLGRLSERIGAA
;
A
#
# COMPACT_ATOMS: atom_id res chain seq x y z
N MET A 1 13.72 -4.16 4.92
CA MET A 1 12.89 -3.01 5.33
C MET A 1 12.89 -1.99 4.21
N TYR A 2 11.73 -1.48 3.87
CA TYR A 2 11.54 -0.43 2.86
C TYR A 2 11.21 0.89 3.56
N ARG A 3 11.90 1.95 3.19
CA ARG A 3 11.65 3.29 3.73
C ARG A 3 11.07 4.16 2.64
N GLY A 4 9.86 4.65 2.84
CA GLY A 4 9.17 5.51 1.88
C GLY A 4 8.56 6.72 2.54
N THR A 5 8.21 7.72 1.75
CA THR A 5 7.56 8.93 2.23
C THR A 5 6.11 8.95 1.75
N ILE A 6 5.18 8.95 2.70
CA ILE A 6 3.74 9.04 2.44
C ILE A 6 3.26 10.38 2.99
N TRP A 7 2.75 11.25 2.11
CA TRP A 7 2.28 12.59 2.46
C TRP A 7 3.28 13.35 3.38
N GLY A 8 4.57 13.33 3.00
CA GLY A 8 5.62 14.03 3.72
C GLY A 8 6.15 13.31 4.95
N ARG A 9 5.53 12.23 5.38
CA ARG A 9 5.96 11.44 6.52
C ARG A 9 6.76 10.22 6.09
N GLU A 10 7.93 10.04 6.67
CA GLU A 10 8.73 8.84 6.44
C GLU A 10 8.11 7.65 7.17
N VAL A 11 7.90 6.57 6.46
CA VAL A 11 7.33 5.33 6.98
C VAL A 11 8.30 4.18 6.68
N CYS A 12 8.70 3.47 7.72
CA CYS A 12 9.50 2.25 7.60
C CYS A 12 8.57 1.04 7.54
N MET A 13 8.69 0.24 6.51
CA MET A 13 7.78 -0.85 6.21
C MET A 13 8.55 -2.15 6.01
N GLN A 14 8.08 -3.22 6.65
CA GLN A 14 8.67 -4.54 6.51
C GLN A 14 7.58 -5.57 6.23
N GLY A 15 7.78 -6.40 5.21
CA GLY A 15 6.89 -7.48 4.89
C GLY A 15 7.37 -8.82 5.42
N GLY A 16 6.43 -9.72 5.63
CA GLY A 16 6.70 -11.08 6.07
C GLY A 16 5.42 -11.78 6.50
N PRO A 17 5.52 -13.03 6.97
CA PRO A 17 4.33 -13.79 7.41
C PRO A 17 3.53 -13.06 8.50
N LEU A 18 4.19 -12.30 9.37
CA LEU A 18 3.52 -11.53 10.41
C LEU A 18 2.56 -10.48 9.82
N SER A 19 2.88 -9.91 8.66
CA SER A 19 2.01 -8.94 7.99
C SER A 19 0.65 -9.52 7.65
N TYR A 20 0.60 -10.78 7.21
CA TYR A 20 -0.66 -11.48 6.92
C TYR A 20 -1.52 -11.64 8.18
N LEU A 21 -0.89 -11.99 9.29
CA LEU A 21 -1.56 -12.18 10.57
C LEU A 21 -2.08 -10.84 11.13
N VAL A 22 -1.26 -9.80 11.09
CA VAL A 22 -1.63 -8.45 11.54
C VAL A 22 -2.81 -7.94 10.72
N TYR A 23 -2.77 -8.11 9.41
CA TYR A 23 -3.84 -7.69 8.52
C TYR A 23 -5.16 -8.39 8.86
N LYS A 24 -5.11 -9.72 9.01
CA LYS A 24 -6.30 -10.51 9.34
C LYS A 24 -6.90 -10.13 10.68
N ARG A 25 -6.07 -9.91 11.69
CA ARG A 25 -6.53 -9.53 13.03
C ARG A 25 -7.20 -8.16 13.03
N GLU A 26 -6.63 -7.20 12.33
CA GLU A 26 -7.13 -5.82 12.35
C GLU A 26 -8.31 -5.61 11.41
N PHE A 27 -8.24 -6.17 10.22
CA PHE A 27 -9.21 -5.87 9.16
C PHE A 27 -10.15 -7.04 8.83
N GLY A 28 -9.87 -8.23 9.34
CA GLY A 28 -10.71 -9.40 9.15
C GLY A 28 -10.63 -10.06 7.77
N GLY A 29 -9.90 -9.46 6.83
CA GLY A 29 -9.79 -9.95 5.47
C GLY A 29 -8.53 -10.79 5.21
N ASP A 30 -8.43 -11.29 3.99
CA ASP A 30 -7.24 -11.96 3.49
C ASP A 30 -6.37 -10.96 2.74
N LEU A 31 -5.12 -10.80 3.19
CA LEU A 31 -4.20 -9.80 2.62
C LEU A 31 -4.01 -10.02 1.11
N ALA A 32 -3.81 -11.25 0.67
CA ALA A 32 -3.54 -11.55 -0.74
C ALA A 32 -4.75 -11.24 -1.62
N LEU A 33 -5.95 -11.62 -1.18
CA LEU A 33 -7.18 -11.35 -1.92
C LEU A 33 -7.50 -9.85 -1.96
N ASP A 34 -7.37 -9.16 -0.85
CA ASP A 34 -7.61 -7.72 -0.77
C ASP A 34 -6.58 -6.95 -1.59
N LEU A 35 -5.34 -7.40 -1.63
CA LEU A 35 -4.30 -6.83 -2.48
C LEU A 35 -4.67 -6.96 -3.96
N LEU A 36 -5.12 -8.14 -4.38
CA LEU A 36 -5.56 -8.37 -5.76
C LEU A 36 -6.71 -7.43 -6.13
N GLU A 37 -7.71 -7.28 -5.26
CA GLU A 37 -8.83 -6.37 -5.47
C GLU A 37 -8.38 -4.90 -5.54
N ALA A 38 -7.44 -4.51 -4.70
CA ALA A 38 -6.88 -3.15 -4.72
C ALA A 38 -6.19 -2.85 -6.06
N TYR A 39 -5.42 -3.79 -6.59
CA TYR A 39 -4.76 -3.64 -7.88
C TYR A 39 -5.74 -3.62 -9.06
N LYS A 40 -6.94 -4.17 -8.90
CA LYS A 40 -7.99 -4.05 -9.91
C LYS A 40 -8.68 -2.68 -9.92
N GLY A 41 -8.29 -1.79 -9.02
CA GLY A 41 -8.81 -0.43 -8.98
C GLY A 41 -10.21 -0.30 -8.38
N GLY A 42 -10.52 -1.10 -7.36
CA GLY A 42 -11.78 -0.98 -6.63
C GLY A 42 -11.94 0.37 -5.92
N LYS A 43 -13.17 0.70 -5.51
CA LYS A 43 -13.50 2.00 -4.89
C LYS A 43 -12.70 2.29 -3.63
N ALA A 44 -12.26 1.26 -2.91
CA ALA A 44 -11.50 1.37 -1.67
C ALA A 44 -9.99 1.17 -1.87
N ALA A 45 -9.49 1.31 -3.10
CA ALA A 45 -8.09 0.97 -3.41
C ALA A 45 -7.10 1.77 -2.56
N VAL A 46 -7.26 3.09 -2.45
CA VAL A 46 -6.35 3.93 -1.66
C VAL A 46 -6.36 3.51 -0.19
N GLU A 47 -7.55 3.32 0.37
CA GLU A 47 -7.67 2.87 1.76
C GLU A 47 -7.01 1.52 1.98
N THR A 48 -7.23 0.59 1.07
CA THR A 48 -6.62 -0.74 1.15
C THR A 48 -5.09 -0.67 1.11
N PHE A 49 -4.52 0.15 0.24
CA PHE A 49 -3.07 0.38 0.21
C PHE A 49 -2.56 0.99 1.53
N LEU A 50 -3.30 1.92 2.13
CA LEU A 50 -2.95 2.48 3.43
C LEU A 50 -2.98 1.42 4.53
N ARG A 51 -3.93 0.49 4.51
CA ARG A 51 -3.97 -0.66 5.42
C ARG A 51 -2.72 -1.52 5.29
N PHE A 52 -2.27 -1.79 4.07
CA PHE A 52 -1.04 -2.54 3.82
C PHE A 52 0.19 -1.81 4.34
N ALA A 53 0.28 -0.51 4.11
CA ALA A 53 1.37 0.31 4.63
C ALA A 53 1.44 0.25 6.15
N TRP A 54 0.29 0.37 6.82
CA TRP A 54 0.22 0.26 8.27
C TRP A 54 0.63 -1.15 8.75
N CYS A 55 0.16 -2.21 8.10
CA CYS A 55 0.56 -3.58 8.45
C CYS A 55 2.07 -3.79 8.33
N MET A 56 2.68 -3.25 7.29
CA MET A 56 4.12 -3.33 7.10
C MET A 56 4.87 -2.48 8.12
N ALA A 57 4.34 -1.30 8.46
CA ALA A 57 4.92 -0.46 9.50
C ALA A 57 4.85 -1.16 10.87
N ARG A 58 3.73 -1.77 11.19
CA ARG A 58 3.51 -2.53 12.42
C ARG A 58 4.39 -3.79 12.48
N THR A 59 4.64 -4.43 11.34
CA THR A 59 5.54 -5.56 11.24
C THR A 59 6.98 -5.15 11.55
N TYR A 60 7.37 -3.96 11.09
CA TYR A 60 8.69 -3.40 11.37
C TYR A 60 8.84 -2.97 12.83
N ASP A 61 7.82 -2.31 13.38
CA ASP A 61 7.83 -1.77 14.74
C ASP A 61 6.46 -1.98 15.40
N ALA A 62 6.41 -2.91 16.35
CA ALA A 62 5.17 -3.25 17.06
C ALA A 62 4.60 -2.10 17.89
N SER A 63 5.40 -1.04 18.15
CA SER A 63 4.94 0.14 18.89
C SER A 63 4.21 1.17 18.02
N VAL A 64 4.10 0.93 16.72
CA VAL A 64 3.32 1.79 15.82
C VAL A 64 1.88 1.88 16.33
N SER A 65 1.31 3.09 16.31
CA SER A 65 -0.05 3.37 16.78
C SER A 65 -1.09 2.48 16.10
N PRO A 66 -2.24 2.25 16.76
CA PRO A 66 -3.37 1.60 16.09
C PRO A 66 -3.74 2.30 14.78
N TYR A 67 -4.35 1.57 13.85
CA TYR A 67 -4.55 2.04 12.48
C TYR A 67 -5.22 3.42 12.38
N GLU A 68 -6.32 3.63 13.08
CA GLU A 68 -7.04 4.92 13.03
C GLU A 68 -6.19 6.07 13.60
N THR A 69 -5.48 5.82 14.70
CA THR A 69 -4.58 6.81 15.29
C THR A 69 -3.42 7.10 14.35
N TRP A 70 -2.86 6.08 13.73
CA TRP A 70 -1.79 6.22 12.75
C TRP A 70 -2.23 7.06 11.54
N LEU A 71 -3.44 6.84 11.04
CA LEU A 71 -4.00 7.69 9.97
C LEU A 71 -4.15 9.14 10.41
N ALA A 72 -4.64 9.36 11.63
CA ALA A 72 -4.85 10.71 12.17
C ALA A 72 -3.54 11.47 12.40
N GLU A 73 -2.42 10.76 12.53
CA GLU A 73 -1.10 11.36 12.71
C GLU A 73 -0.54 11.98 11.41
N PHE A 74 -1.10 11.67 10.25
CA PHE A 74 -0.69 12.29 9.00
C PHE A 74 -1.18 13.74 8.95
N ASP A 75 -0.25 14.66 8.74
CA ASP A 75 -0.55 16.06 8.54
C ASP A 75 -0.58 16.34 7.04
N LEU A 76 -1.77 16.68 6.54
CA LEU A 76 -1.96 17.00 5.13
C LEU A 76 -1.76 18.50 4.84
N GLU A 77 -1.34 19.29 5.83
CA GLU A 77 -1.01 20.69 5.61
C GLU A 77 0.16 20.78 4.62
N GLY A 78 -0.06 21.45 3.50
CA GLY A 78 0.93 21.54 2.43
C GLY A 78 0.92 20.36 1.45
N PHE A 79 0.11 19.32 1.70
CA PHE A 79 -0.06 18.19 0.78
C PHE A 79 -1.51 18.09 0.33
N SER A 80 -1.71 17.85 -0.95
CA SER A 80 -3.03 17.61 -1.49
C SER A 80 -3.43 16.16 -1.32
N ILE A 81 -4.70 15.91 -0.99
CA ILE A 81 -5.27 14.57 -0.99
C ILE A 81 -5.20 13.93 -2.39
N ALA A 82 -5.02 14.74 -3.43
CA ALA A 82 -4.79 14.28 -4.79
C ALA A 82 -3.40 13.68 -4.99
N GLU A 83 -2.46 13.92 -4.07
CA GLU A 83 -1.15 13.24 -4.07
C GLU A 83 -1.35 11.83 -3.56
N SER A 84 -1.45 10.88 -4.49
CA SER A 84 -1.74 9.50 -4.16
C SER A 84 -0.55 8.83 -3.45
N PRO A 85 -0.77 8.17 -2.30
CA PRO A 85 0.27 7.39 -1.64
C PRO A 85 0.52 6.03 -2.30
N VAL A 86 -0.30 5.66 -3.29
CA VAL A 86 -0.31 4.31 -3.88
C VAL A 86 1.04 3.93 -4.48
N GLY A 87 1.70 4.86 -5.17
CA GLY A 87 2.99 4.58 -5.80
C GLY A 87 4.08 4.16 -4.83
N VAL A 88 4.19 4.87 -3.71
CA VAL A 88 5.16 4.55 -2.65
C VAL A 88 4.83 3.21 -2.00
N ILE A 89 3.56 3.00 -1.68
CA ILE A 89 3.10 1.76 -1.04
C ILE A 89 3.27 0.57 -1.98
N ASP A 90 2.98 0.73 -3.26
CA ASP A 90 3.21 -0.30 -4.28
C ASP A 90 4.69 -0.69 -4.34
N SER A 91 5.59 0.28 -4.29
CA SER A 91 7.03 0.02 -4.25
C SER A 91 7.43 -0.77 -3.00
N ALA A 92 6.87 -0.42 -1.85
CA ALA A 92 7.10 -1.14 -0.60
C ALA A 92 6.58 -2.58 -0.67
N ILE A 93 5.39 -2.79 -1.21
CA ILE A 93 4.80 -4.12 -1.41
C ILE A 93 5.71 -4.97 -2.29
N SER A 94 6.20 -4.40 -3.38
CA SER A 94 7.11 -5.10 -4.31
C SER A 94 8.40 -5.52 -3.64
N ALA A 95 8.99 -4.63 -2.85
CA ALA A 95 10.26 -4.88 -2.19
C ALA A 95 10.13 -5.87 -1.04
N GLU A 96 9.03 -5.83 -0.29
CA GLU A 96 8.90 -6.53 0.98
C GLU A 96 8.02 -7.77 0.92
N LEU A 97 6.90 -7.72 0.19
CA LEU A 97 5.98 -8.86 0.13
C LEU A 97 6.31 -9.80 -1.02
N PHE A 98 6.74 -9.29 -2.17
CA PHE A 98 7.05 -10.12 -3.32
C PHE A 98 8.47 -10.72 -3.29
N ARG A 99 9.32 -10.26 -2.41
CA ARG A 99 10.65 -10.84 -2.21
C ARG A 99 10.58 -12.28 -1.70
N ILE A 100 9.55 -12.59 -0.90
CA ILE A 100 9.28 -13.92 -0.34
C ILE A 100 8.08 -14.54 -1.08
N GLY A 101 7.76 -13.96 -2.22
CA GLY A 101 6.45 -13.90 -2.76
C GLY A 101 5.82 -15.17 -3.27
N PRO A 102 4.50 -15.15 -3.41
CA PRO A 102 3.78 -16.24 -4.02
C PRO A 102 4.28 -16.47 -5.45
N SER A 103 4.70 -17.68 -5.73
CA SER A 103 4.94 -18.16 -7.08
C SER A 103 3.60 -18.63 -7.67
N GLY A 104 3.42 -18.50 -8.98
CA GLY A 104 2.28 -19.07 -9.67
C GLY A 104 1.24 -18.04 -10.14
N ARG A 105 -0.01 -18.53 -10.32
CA ARG A 105 -1.09 -17.73 -10.94
C ARG A 105 -1.44 -16.46 -10.19
N ALA A 106 -1.49 -16.51 -8.87
CA ALA A 106 -1.80 -15.37 -8.03
C ALA A 106 -0.77 -14.26 -8.20
N ALA A 107 0.53 -14.60 -8.17
CA ALA A 107 1.61 -13.65 -8.36
C ALA A 107 1.55 -13.00 -9.74
N ARG A 108 1.25 -13.78 -10.78
CA ARG A 108 1.10 -13.26 -12.14
C ARG A 108 -0.10 -12.31 -12.27
N ALA A 109 -1.22 -12.65 -11.65
CA ALA A 109 -2.41 -11.80 -11.65
C ALA A 109 -2.14 -10.47 -10.95
N ILE A 110 -1.47 -10.51 -9.81
CA ILE A 110 -1.08 -9.31 -9.06
C ILE A 110 -0.15 -8.44 -9.89
N ARG A 111 0.86 -9.02 -10.54
CA ARG A 111 1.79 -8.26 -11.41
C ARG A 111 1.08 -7.60 -12.58
N ARG A 112 0.12 -8.28 -13.21
CA ARG A 112 -0.70 -7.69 -14.28
C ARG A 112 -1.53 -6.52 -13.79
N ALA A 113 -2.19 -6.68 -12.64
CA ALA A 113 -2.98 -5.63 -12.03
C ALA A 113 -2.12 -4.43 -11.66
N ARG A 114 -0.91 -4.64 -11.11
CA ARG A 114 0.06 -3.57 -10.84
C ARG A 114 0.42 -2.78 -12.09
N ARG A 115 0.71 -3.46 -13.18
CA ARG A 115 1.02 -2.79 -14.46
C ARG A 115 -0.14 -1.93 -14.95
N ALA A 116 -1.36 -2.42 -14.81
CA ALA A 116 -2.56 -1.67 -15.19
C ALA A 116 -2.72 -0.41 -14.33
N ILE A 117 -2.52 -0.50 -13.02
CA ILE A 117 -2.57 0.65 -12.11
C ILE A 117 -1.47 1.64 -12.42
N SER A 118 -0.24 1.19 -12.64
CA SER A 118 0.87 2.08 -12.99
C SER A 118 0.56 2.88 -14.25
N ARG A 119 -0.03 2.25 -15.26
CA ARG A 119 -0.47 2.94 -16.48
C ARG A 119 -1.57 3.94 -16.21
N TRP A 120 -2.54 3.58 -15.37
CA TRP A 120 -3.64 4.48 -15.00
C TRP A 120 -3.14 5.69 -14.23
N LEU A 121 -2.24 5.50 -13.26
CA LEU A 121 -1.63 6.59 -12.50
C LEU A 121 -0.81 7.50 -13.41
N GLY A 122 -0.10 6.96 -14.37
CA GLY A 122 0.62 7.72 -15.38
C GLY A 122 -0.32 8.61 -16.19
N ARG A 123 -1.45 8.07 -16.63
CA ARG A 123 -2.46 8.84 -17.38
C ARG A 123 -3.10 9.94 -16.54
N LEU A 124 -3.36 9.69 -15.25
CA LEU A 124 -3.86 10.73 -14.35
C LEU A 124 -2.85 11.84 -14.16
N SER A 125 -1.59 11.50 -13.98
CA SER A 125 -0.51 12.47 -13.85
C SER A 125 -0.39 13.34 -15.10
N GLU A 126 -0.51 12.77 -16.28
CA GLU A 126 -0.52 13.50 -17.54
C GLU A 126 -1.70 14.45 -17.64
N ARG A 127 -2.90 14.03 -17.25
CA ARG A 127 -4.10 14.87 -17.25
C ARG A 127 -3.96 16.06 -16.30
N ILE A 128 -3.43 15.85 -15.12
CA ILE A 128 -3.20 16.90 -14.12
C ILE A 128 -2.11 17.85 -14.63
N GLY A 129 -1.05 17.33 -15.25
CA GLY A 129 0.03 18.12 -15.82
C GLY A 129 -0.37 18.91 -17.05
N ALA A 130 -1.40 18.49 -17.80
CA ALA A 130 -1.89 19.16 -19.00
C ALA A 130 -2.89 20.29 -18.70
N ALA A 131 -3.37 20.35 -17.49
CA ALA A 131 -4.25 21.41 -17.02
C ALA A 131 -3.44 22.60 -16.51
#